data_f78a0511a4899afcc14c791afd90f815
#
_entry.id   f78a0511a4899afcc14c791afd90f815
#
_cell.length_a   1.000
_cell.length_b   1.000
_cell.length_c   1.000
_cell.angle_alpha   90.00
_cell.angle_beta   90.00
_cell.angle_gamma   90.00
#
_symmetry.space_group_name_H-M   'P 1'
#
loop_
_entity.id
_entity.type
_entity.pdbx_description
1 polymer ?
#
loop_
_entity_poly.entity_id
_entity_poly.type
_entity_poly.pdbx_seq_one_letter_code
_entity_poly.pdbx_strand_id
1 'polypeptide(L)'
;MVQRKTVDDLFVHMLSDIYSAEKQLTKALAKFARAASDPQLSEAFKTHLEETQGQVERIDQVVETCGIRLKRMKCVAMEGLIEEGQELIEEIDKGPVLDAGLVAAAQKVEHYEIAAYGSLCAIGKQLGFTKGVELLKATLEEEKATDLKLTEFAERAGNEKAASAA
;
A
#
# COMPACT_ATOMS: atom_id res chain seq x y z
N MET A 1 -3.80 -34.36 -10.04
CA MET A 1 -5.06 -33.86 -9.43
C MET A 1 -4.82 -32.44 -8.95
N VAL A 2 -5.65 -31.48 -9.36
CA VAL A 2 -5.63 -30.14 -8.76
C VAL A 2 -6.21 -30.26 -7.34
N GLN A 3 -5.39 -30.00 -6.32
CA GLN A 3 -5.84 -30.03 -4.92
C GLN A 3 -6.83 -28.87 -4.71
N ARG A 4 -8.03 -29.17 -4.23
CA ARG A 4 -8.98 -28.13 -3.82
C ARG A 4 -8.41 -27.36 -2.64
N LYS A 5 -8.30 -26.05 -2.77
CA LYS A 5 -7.89 -25.17 -1.68
C LYS A 5 -9.11 -24.73 -0.87
N THR A 6 -8.89 -24.55 0.41
CA THR A 6 -9.90 -24.08 1.36
C THR A 6 -9.92 -22.56 1.45
N VAL A 7 -10.91 -22.00 2.15
CA VAL A 7 -10.95 -20.55 2.45
C VAL A 7 -9.79 -20.16 3.37
N ASP A 8 -9.35 -21.04 4.26
CA ASP A 8 -8.14 -20.85 5.07
C ASP A 8 -6.89 -20.71 4.19
N ASP A 9 -6.74 -21.59 3.19
CA ASP A 9 -5.64 -21.52 2.23
C ASP A 9 -5.66 -20.21 1.44
N LEU A 10 -6.84 -19.70 1.09
CA LEU A 10 -7.02 -18.44 0.41
C LEU A 10 -6.62 -17.27 1.33
N PHE A 11 -7.06 -17.27 2.58
CA PHE A 11 -6.69 -16.26 3.57
C PHE A 11 -5.17 -16.19 3.77
N VAL A 12 -4.52 -17.34 3.98
CA VAL A 12 -3.06 -17.42 4.11
C VAL A 12 -2.35 -16.92 2.85
N HIS A 13 -2.87 -17.27 1.66
CA HIS A 13 -2.32 -16.79 0.40
C HIS A 13 -2.40 -15.26 0.30
N MET A 14 -3.57 -14.69 0.53
CA MET A 14 -3.79 -13.24 0.46
C MET A 14 -2.99 -12.48 1.51
N LEU A 15 -2.89 -13.00 2.74
CA LEU A 15 -2.08 -12.38 3.79
C LEU A 15 -0.58 -12.45 3.46
N SER A 16 -0.13 -13.54 2.84
CA SER A 16 1.26 -13.67 2.39
C SER A 16 1.58 -12.72 1.24
N ASP A 17 0.63 -12.49 0.34
CA ASP A 17 0.74 -11.55 -0.77
C ASP A 17 0.86 -10.12 -0.27
N ILE A 18 -0.06 -9.68 0.61
CA ILE A 18 -0.01 -8.32 1.15
C ILE A 18 1.23 -8.10 2.03
N TYR A 19 1.70 -9.10 2.78
CA TYR A 19 2.96 -9.01 3.52
C TYR A 19 4.15 -8.72 2.59
N SER A 20 4.19 -9.39 1.44
CA SER A 20 5.20 -9.10 0.40
C SER A 20 5.02 -7.71 -0.19
N ALA A 21 3.78 -7.27 -0.42
CA ALA A 21 3.47 -5.95 -0.93
C ALA A 21 3.99 -4.84 0.00
N GLU A 22 3.68 -4.91 1.28
CA GLU A 22 4.15 -3.96 2.30
C GLU A 22 5.68 -3.85 2.35
N LYS A 23 6.36 -4.99 2.32
CA LYS A 23 7.84 -5.01 2.33
C LYS A 23 8.46 -4.44 1.06
N GLN A 24 7.80 -4.53 -0.07
CA GLN A 24 8.22 -3.87 -1.30
C GLN A 24 7.97 -2.37 -1.21
N LEU A 25 6.81 -1.98 -0.68
CA LEU A 25 6.39 -0.59 -0.56
C LEU A 25 7.29 0.22 0.37
N THR A 26 7.79 -0.35 1.48
CA THR A 26 8.76 0.33 2.36
C THR A 26 9.98 0.86 1.61
N LYS A 27 10.45 0.13 0.60
CA LYS A 27 11.59 0.56 -0.22
C LYS A 27 11.19 1.61 -1.25
N ALA A 28 10.00 1.48 -1.82
CA ALA A 28 9.50 2.40 -2.85
C ALA A 28 9.17 3.77 -2.26
N LEU A 29 8.52 3.83 -1.11
CA LEU A 29 8.16 5.08 -0.43
C LEU A 29 9.38 5.94 -0.10
N ALA A 30 10.50 5.34 0.29
CA ALA A 30 11.75 6.06 0.50
C ALA A 30 12.28 6.73 -0.78
N LYS A 31 12.06 6.11 -1.94
CA LYS A 31 12.41 6.69 -3.25
C LYS A 31 11.44 7.80 -3.64
N PHE A 32 10.14 7.60 -3.47
CA PHE A 32 9.11 8.59 -3.75
C PHE A 32 9.30 9.86 -2.91
N ALA A 33 9.60 9.72 -1.62
CA ALA A 33 9.90 10.84 -0.74
C ALA A 33 11.08 11.69 -1.23
N ARG A 34 12.13 11.05 -1.76
CA ARG A 34 13.29 11.77 -2.33
C ARG A 34 13.00 12.39 -3.69
N ALA A 35 12.16 11.77 -4.49
CA ALA A 35 11.80 12.24 -5.82
C ALA A 35 10.81 13.42 -5.77
N ALA A 36 9.92 13.47 -4.79
CA ALA A 36 8.97 14.56 -4.62
C ALA A 36 9.68 15.92 -4.52
N SER A 37 9.14 16.92 -5.21
CA SER A 37 9.63 18.29 -5.16
C SER A 37 8.92 19.12 -4.10
N ASP A 38 7.64 18.87 -3.86
CA ASP A 38 6.85 19.53 -2.83
C ASP A 38 7.23 18.97 -1.44
N PRO A 39 7.62 19.83 -0.49
CA PRO A 39 8.02 19.37 0.85
C PRO A 39 6.90 18.66 1.62
N GLN A 40 5.64 19.05 1.42
CA GLN A 40 4.50 18.42 2.08
C GLN A 40 4.26 17.02 1.52
N LEU A 41 4.40 16.84 0.20
CA LEU A 41 4.30 15.52 -0.43
C LEU A 41 5.46 14.61 0.00
N SER A 42 6.69 15.14 0.03
CA SER A 42 7.85 14.40 0.53
C SER A 42 7.65 13.92 1.96
N GLU A 43 7.11 14.78 2.85
CA GLU A 43 6.84 14.43 4.23
C GLU A 43 5.69 13.43 4.36
N ALA A 44 4.65 13.55 3.53
CA ALA A 44 3.57 12.58 3.48
C ALA A 44 4.08 11.17 3.14
N PHE A 45 4.98 11.04 2.16
CA PHE A 45 5.60 9.74 1.84
C PHE A 45 6.48 9.19 2.96
N LYS A 46 7.18 10.04 3.73
CA LYS A 46 7.95 9.59 4.89
C LYS A 46 7.06 9.08 6.01
N THR A 47 5.99 9.82 6.31
CA THR A 47 4.99 9.40 7.30
C THR A 47 4.35 8.07 6.90
N HIS A 48 3.98 7.93 5.63
CA HIS A 48 3.42 6.69 5.11
C HIS A 48 4.42 5.52 5.16
N LEU A 49 5.71 5.79 4.96
CA LEU A 49 6.76 4.78 5.16
C LEU A 49 6.80 4.26 6.60
N GLU A 50 6.68 5.13 7.59
CA GLU A 50 6.63 4.74 9.01
C GLU A 50 5.35 3.94 9.31
N GLU A 51 4.21 4.36 8.79
CA GLU A 51 2.94 3.63 8.89
C GLU A 51 3.07 2.23 8.28
N THR A 52 3.63 2.12 7.07
CA THR A 52 3.84 0.83 6.37
C THR A 52 4.75 -0.12 7.15
N GLN A 53 5.79 0.39 7.80
CA GLN A 53 6.63 -0.42 8.69
C GLN A 53 5.83 -0.98 9.87
N GLY A 54 4.97 -0.18 10.48
CA GLY A 54 4.05 -0.62 11.52
C GLY A 54 3.02 -1.64 11.02
N GLN A 55 2.60 -1.53 9.78
CA GLN A 55 1.67 -2.47 9.14
C GLN A 55 2.32 -3.84 8.90
N VAL A 56 3.60 -3.88 8.51
CA VAL A 56 4.37 -5.14 8.45
C VAL A 56 4.39 -5.84 9.81
N GLU A 57 4.72 -5.12 10.88
CA GLU A 57 4.71 -5.66 12.24
C GLU A 57 3.32 -6.12 12.68
N ARG A 58 2.28 -5.39 12.25
CA ARG A 58 0.89 -5.76 12.53
C ARG A 58 0.47 -7.05 11.84
N ILE A 59 0.97 -7.33 10.63
CA ILE A 59 0.75 -8.63 9.96
C ILE A 59 1.43 -9.76 10.74
N ASP A 60 2.64 -9.54 11.28
CA ASP A 60 3.30 -10.53 12.15
C ASP A 60 2.42 -10.85 13.38
N GLN A 61 1.77 -9.84 13.98
CA GLN A 61 0.80 -10.04 15.07
C GLN A 61 -0.45 -10.82 14.61
N VAL A 62 -0.95 -10.58 13.39
CA VAL A 62 -2.06 -11.36 12.82
C VAL A 62 -1.67 -12.82 12.67
N VAL A 63 -0.48 -13.10 12.16
CA VAL A 63 0.07 -14.46 12.02
C VAL A 63 0.11 -15.19 13.36
N GLU A 64 0.64 -14.54 14.39
CA GLU A 64 0.72 -15.10 15.74
C GLU A 64 -0.69 -15.33 16.32
N THR A 65 -1.55 -14.33 16.25
CA THR A 65 -2.89 -14.37 16.84
C THR A 65 -3.81 -15.39 16.19
N CYS A 66 -3.69 -15.57 14.85
CA CYS A 66 -4.49 -16.54 14.11
C CYS A 66 -3.86 -17.95 14.08
N GLY A 67 -2.63 -18.11 14.59
CA GLY A 67 -1.93 -19.40 14.59
C GLY A 67 -1.64 -19.94 13.18
N ILE A 68 -1.37 -19.07 12.23
CA ILE A 68 -1.12 -19.40 10.82
C ILE A 68 0.34 -19.21 10.44
N ARG A 69 0.70 -19.69 9.27
CA ARG A 69 2.06 -19.53 8.72
C ARG A 69 1.99 -18.95 7.32
N LEU A 70 2.70 -17.84 7.10
CA LEU A 70 2.82 -17.22 5.78
C LEU A 70 3.59 -18.09 4.80
N LYS A 71 3.24 -17.98 3.53
CA LYS A 71 3.97 -18.58 2.40
C LYS A 71 5.01 -17.58 1.90
N ARG A 72 6.15 -18.10 1.49
CA ARG A 72 7.15 -17.28 0.79
C ARG A 72 6.65 -17.03 -0.63
N MET A 73 6.33 -15.79 -0.93
CA MET A 73 5.88 -15.37 -2.25
C MET A 73 6.21 -13.91 -2.51
N LYS A 74 6.13 -13.50 -3.76
CA LYS A 74 6.29 -12.11 -4.20
C LYS A 74 4.95 -11.59 -4.70
N CYS A 75 4.53 -10.43 -4.23
CA CYS A 75 3.36 -9.75 -4.75
C CYS A 75 3.69 -9.12 -6.10
N VAL A 76 3.15 -9.71 -7.16
CA VAL A 76 3.36 -9.25 -8.54
C VAL A 76 2.64 -7.94 -8.81
N ALA A 77 1.46 -7.75 -8.22
CA ALA A 77 0.69 -6.53 -8.37
C ALA A 77 1.45 -5.32 -7.81
N MET A 78 1.97 -5.41 -6.58
CA MET A 78 2.75 -4.33 -5.97
C MET A 78 4.05 -4.07 -6.73
N GLU A 79 4.73 -5.12 -7.21
CA GLU A 79 5.91 -4.95 -8.04
C GLU A 79 5.60 -4.08 -9.27
N GLY A 80 4.51 -4.38 -10.00
CA GLY A 80 4.10 -3.61 -11.17
C GLY A 80 3.69 -2.17 -10.83
N LEU A 81 2.95 -1.96 -9.73
CA LEU A 81 2.58 -0.62 -9.29
C LEU A 81 3.79 0.24 -8.91
N ILE A 82 4.79 -0.36 -8.26
CA ILE A 82 6.05 0.32 -7.92
C ILE A 82 6.86 0.62 -9.19
N GLU A 83 6.91 -0.30 -10.13
CA GLU A 83 7.59 -0.12 -11.42
C GLU A 83 7.01 1.06 -12.19
N GLU A 84 5.67 1.16 -12.32
CA GLU A 84 5.01 2.33 -12.92
C GLU A 84 5.42 3.66 -12.24
N GLY A 85 5.50 3.70 -10.93
CA GLY A 85 5.95 4.89 -10.20
C GLY A 85 7.44 5.21 -10.43
N GLN A 86 8.27 4.20 -10.60
CA GLN A 86 9.70 4.38 -10.91
C GLN A 86 9.92 4.89 -12.35
N GLU A 87 9.15 4.40 -13.31
CA GLU A 87 9.17 4.92 -14.69
C GLU A 87 8.88 6.42 -14.73
N LEU A 88 7.89 6.90 -13.94
CA LEU A 88 7.62 8.34 -13.85
C LEU A 88 8.83 9.13 -13.32
N ILE A 89 9.55 8.59 -12.34
CA ILE A 89 10.75 9.23 -11.78
C ILE A 89 11.89 9.29 -12.81
N GLU A 90 11.97 8.32 -13.70
CA GLU A 90 13.01 8.24 -14.73
C GLU A 90 12.68 9.12 -15.95
N GLU A 91 11.40 9.28 -16.28
CA GLU A 91 10.94 9.98 -17.48
C GLU A 91 10.63 11.48 -17.27
N ILE A 92 10.30 11.88 -16.03
CA ILE A 92 9.85 13.23 -15.72
C ILE A 92 10.85 13.92 -14.79
N ASP A 93 11.28 15.12 -15.17
CA ASP A 93 12.14 15.95 -14.33
C ASP A 93 11.48 16.29 -12.98
N LYS A 94 12.29 16.39 -11.94
CA LYS A 94 11.83 16.74 -10.59
C LYS A 94 11.12 18.09 -10.60
N GLY A 95 9.84 18.08 -10.25
CA GLY A 95 9.00 19.26 -10.24
C GLY A 95 7.52 18.93 -10.04
N PRO A 96 6.63 19.92 -10.19
CA PRO A 96 5.20 19.74 -9.93
C PRO A 96 4.54 18.67 -10.81
N VAL A 97 5.02 18.47 -12.04
CA VAL A 97 4.49 17.43 -12.95
C VAL A 97 4.80 16.04 -12.41
N LEU A 98 6.03 15.80 -11.95
CA LEU A 98 6.39 14.55 -11.30
C LEU A 98 5.60 14.36 -10.00
N ASP A 99 5.43 15.40 -9.19
CA ASP A 99 4.63 15.32 -7.96
C ASP A 99 3.20 14.84 -8.23
N ALA A 100 2.55 15.38 -9.26
CA ALA A 100 1.21 14.91 -9.67
C ALA A 100 1.23 13.43 -10.09
N GLY A 101 2.25 13.01 -10.83
CA GLY A 101 2.44 11.60 -11.21
C GLY A 101 2.65 10.69 -10.02
N LEU A 102 3.48 11.10 -9.04
CA LEU A 102 3.74 10.34 -7.83
C LEU A 102 2.49 10.19 -6.96
N VAL A 103 1.65 11.24 -6.86
CA VAL A 103 0.35 11.14 -6.17
C VAL A 103 -0.54 10.11 -6.84
N ALA A 104 -0.66 10.15 -8.18
CA ALA A 104 -1.47 9.17 -8.91
C ALA A 104 -0.94 7.74 -8.75
N ALA A 105 0.36 7.53 -8.79
CA ALA A 105 0.98 6.23 -8.57
C ALA A 105 0.72 5.72 -7.14
N ALA A 106 0.87 6.59 -6.13
CA ALA A 106 0.58 6.25 -4.74
C ALA A 106 -0.89 5.89 -4.54
N GLN A 107 -1.83 6.64 -5.11
CA GLN A 107 -3.26 6.32 -4.99
C GLN A 107 -3.61 4.94 -5.58
N LYS A 108 -2.96 4.52 -6.66
CA LYS A 108 -3.14 3.15 -7.18
C LYS A 108 -2.69 2.10 -6.15
N VAL A 109 -1.59 2.36 -5.44
CA VAL A 109 -1.11 1.51 -4.36
C VAL A 109 -2.14 1.45 -3.23
N GLU A 110 -2.64 2.61 -2.75
CA GLU A 110 -3.64 2.66 -1.69
C GLU A 110 -4.91 1.87 -2.05
N HIS A 111 -5.42 2.02 -3.27
CA HIS A 111 -6.61 1.28 -3.72
C HIS A 111 -6.37 -0.23 -3.79
N TYR A 112 -5.17 -0.66 -4.18
CA TYR A 112 -4.78 -2.06 -4.10
C TYR A 112 -4.83 -2.58 -2.65
N GLU A 113 -4.23 -1.84 -1.72
CA GLU A 113 -4.18 -2.20 -0.31
C GLU A 113 -5.55 -2.16 0.35
N ILE A 114 -6.37 -1.14 0.07
CA ILE A 114 -7.77 -1.07 0.53
C ILE A 114 -8.57 -2.30 0.09
N ALA A 115 -8.45 -2.71 -1.17
CA ALA A 115 -9.11 -3.91 -1.68
C ALA A 115 -8.58 -5.18 -1.00
N ALA A 116 -7.27 -5.31 -0.83
CA ALA A 116 -6.63 -6.47 -0.20
C ALA A 116 -7.02 -6.60 1.28
N TYR A 117 -6.88 -5.54 2.07
CA TYR A 117 -7.24 -5.55 3.49
C TYR A 117 -8.75 -5.69 3.71
N GLY A 118 -9.57 -5.06 2.89
CA GLY A 118 -11.03 -5.23 2.93
C GLY A 118 -11.45 -6.68 2.73
N SER A 119 -10.86 -7.35 1.75
CA SER A 119 -11.11 -8.77 1.47
C SER A 119 -10.61 -9.67 2.60
N LEU A 120 -9.42 -9.40 3.14
CA LEU A 120 -8.88 -10.13 4.29
C LEU A 120 -9.76 -10.00 5.53
N CYS A 121 -10.27 -8.81 5.83
CA CYS A 121 -11.22 -8.59 6.93
C CYS A 121 -12.50 -9.41 6.74
N ALA A 122 -13.07 -9.43 5.53
CA ALA A 122 -14.29 -10.17 5.23
C ALA A 122 -14.09 -11.69 5.37
N ILE A 123 -13.01 -12.23 4.80
CA ILE A 123 -12.69 -13.65 4.87
C ILE A 123 -12.30 -14.06 6.30
N GLY A 124 -11.45 -13.26 6.96
CA GLY A 124 -11.03 -13.52 8.34
C GLY A 124 -12.20 -13.57 9.33
N LYS A 125 -13.23 -12.73 9.10
CA LYS A 125 -14.47 -12.78 9.87
C LYS A 125 -15.20 -14.13 9.71
N GLN A 126 -15.27 -14.66 8.50
CA GLN A 126 -15.88 -15.98 8.25
C GLN A 126 -15.08 -17.12 8.90
N LEU A 127 -13.77 -16.97 9.01
CA LEU A 127 -12.89 -17.94 9.68
C LEU A 127 -12.84 -17.79 11.21
N GLY A 128 -13.52 -16.79 11.77
CA GLY A 128 -13.54 -16.55 13.22
C GLY A 128 -12.27 -15.94 13.80
N PHE A 129 -11.41 -15.33 12.96
CA PHE A 129 -10.16 -14.67 13.37
C PHE A 129 -10.42 -13.28 13.95
N THR A 130 -11.23 -13.17 15.01
CA THR A 130 -11.72 -11.90 15.55
C THR A 130 -10.61 -10.89 15.83
N LYS A 131 -9.58 -11.28 16.59
CA LYS A 131 -8.44 -10.39 16.91
C LYS A 131 -7.59 -10.06 15.67
N GLY A 132 -7.38 -11.02 14.79
CA GLY A 132 -6.69 -10.79 13.52
C GLY A 132 -7.42 -9.78 12.64
N VAL A 133 -8.75 -9.87 12.57
CA VAL A 133 -9.59 -8.93 11.82
C VAL A 133 -9.54 -7.51 12.40
N GLU A 134 -9.50 -7.36 13.73
CA GLU A 134 -9.33 -6.05 14.37
C GLU A 134 -8.00 -5.39 13.95
N LEU A 135 -6.92 -6.15 13.91
CA LEU A 135 -5.61 -5.68 13.47
C LEU A 135 -5.62 -5.28 11.98
N LEU A 136 -6.17 -6.14 11.12
CA LEU A 136 -6.28 -5.86 9.68
C LEU A 136 -7.17 -4.65 9.38
N LYS A 137 -8.24 -4.47 10.17
CA LYS A 137 -9.13 -3.32 10.04
C LYS A 137 -8.45 -2.02 10.40
N ALA A 138 -7.57 -2.02 11.40
CA ALA A 138 -6.78 -0.83 11.74
C ALA A 138 -5.91 -0.38 10.55
N THR A 139 -5.24 -1.31 9.87
CA THR A 139 -4.49 -1.02 8.65
C THR A 139 -5.42 -0.50 7.54
N LEU A 140 -6.55 -1.14 7.30
CA LEU A 140 -7.53 -0.71 6.29
C LEU A 140 -7.96 0.76 6.49
N GLU A 141 -8.16 1.19 7.73
CA GLU A 141 -8.54 2.58 8.01
C GLU A 141 -7.35 3.55 7.81
N GLU A 142 -6.12 3.12 8.07
CA GLU A 142 -4.91 3.89 7.77
C GLU A 142 -4.76 4.11 6.26
N GLU A 143 -4.96 3.06 5.42
CA GLU A 143 -4.89 3.16 3.96
C GLU A 143 -5.95 4.11 3.39
N LYS A 144 -7.18 4.03 3.89
CA LYS A 144 -8.25 4.96 3.50
C LYS A 144 -7.90 6.42 3.86
N ALA A 145 -7.30 6.63 5.03
CA ALA A 145 -6.88 7.96 5.45
C ALA A 145 -5.74 8.50 4.57
N THR A 146 -4.81 7.65 4.17
CA THR A 146 -3.71 8.02 3.27
C THR A 146 -4.23 8.36 1.87
N ASP A 147 -5.12 7.56 1.31
CA ASP A 147 -5.76 7.85 0.02
C ASP A 147 -6.49 9.21 0.04
N LEU A 148 -7.21 9.51 1.12
CA LEU A 148 -7.87 10.81 1.28
C LEU A 148 -6.87 11.96 1.31
N LYS A 149 -5.77 11.85 2.04
CA LYS A 149 -4.71 12.87 2.10
C LYS A 149 -4.09 13.12 0.72
N LEU A 150 -3.88 12.07 -0.07
CA LEU A 150 -3.35 12.18 -1.43
C LEU A 150 -4.34 12.89 -2.36
N THR A 151 -5.64 12.58 -2.25
CA THR A 151 -6.71 13.28 -2.98
C THR A 151 -6.73 14.76 -2.61
N GLU A 152 -6.70 15.09 -1.33
CA GLU A 152 -6.67 16.48 -0.87
C GLU A 152 -5.44 17.25 -1.38
N PHE A 153 -4.27 16.62 -1.42
CA PHE A 153 -3.07 17.24 -1.99
C PHE A 153 -3.25 17.52 -3.48
N ALA A 154 -3.75 16.55 -4.25
CA ALA A 154 -3.97 16.69 -5.68
C ALA A 154 -4.96 17.83 -6.00
N GLU A 155 -6.10 17.87 -5.29
CA GLU A 155 -7.19 18.83 -5.55
C GLU A 155 -6.85 20.26 -5.11
N ARG A 156 -6.10 20.43 -4.00
CA ARG A 156 -5.80 21.77 -3.46
C ARG A 156 -4.74 22.54 -4.24
N ALA A 157 -3.69 21.87 -4.68
CA ALA A 157 -2.58 22.59 -5.30
C ALA A 157 -1.74 21.74 -6.27
N GLY A 158 -1.69 20.41 -6.10
CA GLY A 158 -0.77 19.55 -6.83
C GLY A 158 -0.99 19.59 -8.35
N ASN A 159 -2.21 19.34 -8.78
CA ASN A 159 -2.58 19.29 -10.19
C ASN A 159 -2.57 20.70 -10.85
N GLU A 160 -2.95 21.74 -10.12
CA GLU A 160 -2.90 23.12 -10.62
C GLU A 160 -1.46 23.58 -10.86
N LYS A 161 -0.55 23.29 -9.92
CA LYS A 161 0.89 23.57 -10.07
C LYS A 161 1.48 22.80 -11.25
N ALA A 162 1.11 21.53 -11.44
CA ALA A 162 1.55 20.71 -12.55
C ALA A 162 1.10 21.29 -13.89
N ALA A 163 -0.17 21.70 -14.00
CA ALA A 163 -0.72 22.30 -15.22
C ALA A 163 -0.09 23.65 -15.57
N SER A 164 0.40 24.40 -14.56
CA SER A 164 1.04 25.71 -14.72
C SER A 164 2.54 25.62 -14.99
N ALA A 165 3.15 24.46 -14.87
CA ALA A 165 4.58 24.23 -15.02
C ALA A 165 5.00 23.91 -16.47
N ALA A 166 4.06 23.96 -17.42
CA ALA A 166 4.30 23.67 -18.85
C ALA A 166 5.02 24.83 -19.59
#